data_0efd802673b388ac3fa8961bab4dc02a
#
_entry.id   0efd802673b388ac3fa8961bab4dc02a
#
_cell.length_a   1.000
_cell.length_b   1.000
_cell.length_c   1.000
_cell.angle_alpha   90.00
_cell.angle_beta   90.00
_cell.angle_gamma   90.00
#
_symmetry.space_group_name_H-M   'P 1'
#
loop_
_entity.id
_entity.type
_entity.pdbx_description
1 polymer ?
#
loop_
_entity_poly.entity_id
_entity_poly.type
_entity_poly.pdbx_seq_one_letter_code
_entity_poly.pdbx_strand_id
1 'polypeptide(L)'
;IQDLSYGSQRYRGSLNGYLRLRVPKPLSEPKLEALLIVAMYQLMYTQNAQHAVVNEAVQAAGKLADGKFKSLINAVLRQVIREECKLPKVVLQDTEAKYNLPQWWIDKLKNDYPKYWHNIVAASQLPPPLTLRVNRRHMTGEAYLALLAEQEIEASLLGEQAVRLKQATSVVNLPQFSEGVVSVQDWGAQQAALLLNPQASERVLDACAAPGGKTGHILELADVDLLALDVDAKRLRRVAENVERLGLPARLQ
;
A
#
# COMPACT_ATOMS: atom_id res chain seq x y z
N ILE A 1 8.70 6.35 -7.88
CA ILE A 1 7.57 7.30 -7.80
C ILE A 1 6.54 6.82 -6.78
N GLN A 2 6.05 5.57 -6.85
CA GLN A 2 5.03 5.04 -5.95
C GLN A 2 5.43 5.13 -4.47
N ASP A 3 6.65 4.71 -4.11
CA ASP A 3 7.18 4.81 -2.75
C ASP A 3 7.21 6.26 -2.23
N LEU A 4 7.68 7.21 -3.04
CA LEU A 4 7.71 8.63 -2.67
C LEU A 4 6.31 9.19 -2.43
N SER A 5 5.33 8.79 -3.25
CA SER A 5 3.94 9.24 -3.12
C SER A 5 3.27 8.67 -1.87
N TYR A 6 3.26 7.36 -1.72
CA TYR A 6 2.60 6.72 -0.56
C TYR A 6 3.38 6.90 0.74
N GLY A 7 4.71 6.85 0.69
CA GLY A 7 5.55 7.04 1.85
C GLY A 7 5.43 8.44 2.44
N SER A 8 5.51 9.48 1.62
CA SER A 8 5.34 10.85 2.08
C SER A 8 3.96 11.10 2.69
N GLN A 9 2.90 10.45 2.18
CA GLN A 9 1.56 10.53 2.78
C GLN A 9 1.47 9.75 4.10
N ARG A 10 2.11 8.57 4.20
CA ARG A 10 2.14 7.76 5.42
C ARG A 10 2.77 8.51 6.60
N TYR A 11 3.82 9.27 6.33
CA TYR A 11 4.54 10.05 7.35
C TYR A 11 4.16 11.53 7.36
N ARG A 12 3.03 11.90 6.74
CA ARG A 12 2.64 13.30 6.56
C ARG A 12 2.48 14.07 7.88
N GLY A 13 1.96 13.43 8.92
CA GLY A 13 1.78 14.05 10.23
C GLY A 13 3.11 14.53 10.81
N SER A 14 4.10 13.65 10.90
CA SER A 14 5.43 13.97 11.43
C SER A 14 6.20 14.94 10.54
N LEU A 15 6.11 14.79 9.21
CA LEU A 15 6.76 15.71 8.27
C LEU A 15 6.14 17.11 8.32
N ASN A 16 4.83 17.22 8.41
CA ASN A 16 4.15 18.50 8.62
C ASN A 16 4.50 19.14 9.97
N GLY A 17 4.56 18.35 11.04
CA GLY A 17 4.99 18.81 12.35
C GLY A 17 6.40 19.38 12.31
N TYR A 18 7.33 18.69 11.64
CA TYR A 18 8.70 19.19 11.42
C TYR A 18 8.70 20.48 10.58
N LEU A 19 7.94 20.49 9.49
CA LEU A 19 7.87 21.65 8.59
C LEU A 19 7.36 22.89 9.33
N ARG A 20 6.28 22.79 10.10
CA ARG A 20 5.73 23.90 10.91
C ARG A 20 6.74 24.44 11.91
N LEU A 21 7.57 23.57 12.49
CA LEU A 21 8.64 23.98 13.40
C LEU A 21 9.71 24.83 12.69
N ARG A 22 10.00 24.57 11.40
CA ARG A 22 11.06 25.24 10.64
C ARG A 22 10.54 26.39 9.77
N VAL A 23 9.29 26.30 9.35
CA VAL A 23 8.62 27.29 8.49
C VAL A 23 7.28 27.65 9.14
N PRO A 24 7.28 28.52 10.16
CA PRO A 24 6.07 28.84 10.93
C PRO A 24 4.99 29.56 10.10
N LYS A 25 5.39 30.26 9.04
CA LYS A 25 4.45 30.93 8.14
C LYS A 25 4.11 29.99 6.98
N PRO A 26 2.82 29.78 6.67
CA PRO A 26 2.42 28.98 5.49
C PRO A 26 3.09 29.48 4.23
N LEU A 27 3.52 28.55 3.38
CA LEU A 27 4.05 28.90 2.06
C LEU A 27 2.91 29.34 1.14
N SER A 28 3.16 30.40 0.38
CA SER A 28 2.16 30.94 -0.56
C SER A 28 1.85 30.00 -1.73
N GLU A 29 2.75 29.06 -2.01
CA GLU A 29 2.63 28.08 -3.10
C GLU A 29 2.54 26.65 -2.50
N PRO A 30 1.36 25.98 -2.58
CA PRO A 30 1.17 24.64 -2.02
C PRO A 30 2.12 23.58 -2.58
N LYS A 31 2.59 23.75 -3.84
CA LYS A 31 3.55 22.83 -4.46
C LYS A 31 4.92 22.86 -3.78
N LEU A 32 5.31 23.98 -3.17
CA LEU A 32 6.56 24.07 -2.40
C LEU A 32 6.47 23.30 -1.08
N GLU A 33 5.32 23.33 -0.43
CA GLU A 33 5.07 22.52 0.75
C GLU A 33 5.14 21.02 0.40
N ALA A 34 4.46 20.60 -0.65
CA ALA A 34 4.50 19.23 -1.14
C ALA A 34 5.93 18.78 -1.51
N LEU A 35 6.69 19.66 -2.17
CA LEU A 35 8.10 19.41 -2.51
C LEU A 35 8.94 19.18 -1.25
N LEU A 36 8.79 20.02 -0.22
CA LEU A 36 9.49 19.85 1.06
C LEU A 36 9.11 18.54 1.75
N ILE A 37 7.83 18.19 1.80
CA ILE A 37 7.34 16.93 2.39
C ILE A 37 7.99 15.73 1.69
N VAL A 38 7.99 15.71 0.35
CA VAL A 38 8.60 14.60 -0.42
C VAL A 38 10.11 14.54 -0.21
N ALA A 39 10.80 15.68 -0.22
CA ALA A 39 12.25 15.72 -0.02
C ALA A 39 12.65 15.32 1.41
N MET A 40 11.92 15.78 2.43
CA MET A 40 12.13 15.36 3.82
C MET A 40 11.85 13.86 3.99
N TYR A 41 10.80 13.31 3.35
CA TYR A 41 10.57 11.87 3.34
C TYR A 41 11.77 11.11 2.77
N GLN A 42 12.32 11.55 1.65
CA GLN A 42 13.50 10.92 1.06
C GLN A 42 14.71 10.95 2.02
N LEU A 43 14.96 12.09 2.69
CA LEU A 43 16.07 12.21 3.63
C LEU A 43 15.91 11.34 4.88
N MET A 44 14.68 11.23 5.41
CA MET A 44 14.42 10.60 6.70
C MET A 44 14.11 9.10 6.61
N TYR A 45 13.53 8.64 5.49
CA TYR A 45 12.91 7.32 5.41
C TYR A 45 13.38 6.48 4.21
N THR A 46 14.30 6.99 3.39
CA THR A 46 14.87 6.23 2.26
C THR A 46 16.40 6.20 2.30
N GLN A 47 16.99 5.35 1.46
CA GLN A 47 18.45 5.23 1.33
C GLN A 47 19.04 6.16 0.25
N ASN A 48 18.28 7.16 -0.20
CA ASN A 48 18.75 8.07 -1.23
C ASN A 48 19.92 8.92 -0.74
N ALA A 49 20.88 9.21 -1.62
CA ALA A 49 22.02 10.05 -1.29
C ALA A 49 21.56 11.48 -0.91
N GLN A 50 21.87 11.93 0.30
CA GLN A 50 21.38 13.20 0.86
C GLN A 50 21.66 14.40 -0.04
N HIS A 51 22.87 14.48 -0.61
CA HIS A 51 23.26 15.57 -1.50
C HIS A 51 22.44 15.60 -2.79
N ALA A 52 22.09 14.43 -3.34
CA ALA A 52 21.24 14.34 -4.52
C ALA A 52 19.82 14.80 -4.23
N VAL A 53 19.23 14.37 -3.10
CA VAL A 53 17.89 14.80 -2.67
C VAL A 53 17.81 16.33 -2.53
N VAL A 54 18.80 16.96 -1.87
CA VAL A 54 18.83 18.42 -1.70
C VAL A 54 18.96 19.12 -3.06
N ASN A 55 19.87 18.66 -3.92
CA ASN A 55 20.10 19.27 -5.23
C ASN A 55 18.84 19.22 -6.10
N GLU A 56 18.23 18.03 -6.23
CA GLU A 56 17.00 17.83 -7.01
C GLU A 56 15.84 18.69 -6.48
N ALA A 57 15.66 18.75 -5.17
CA ALA A 57 14.62 19.58 -4.56
C ALA A 57 14.83 21.08 -4.82
N VAL A 58 16.08 21.57 -4.74
CA VAL A 58 16.41 22.97 -5.04
C VAL A 58 16.22 23.28 -6.53
N GLN A 59 16.59 22.35 -7.42
CA GLN A 59 16.33 22.51 -8.85
C GLN A 59 14.83 22.54 -9.16
N ALA A 60 14.06 21.65 -8.56
CA ALA A 60 12.60 21.62 -8.69
C ALA A 60 11.96 22.93 -8.19
N ALA A 61 12.41 23.46 -7.03
CA ALA A 61 11.97 24.73 -6.51
C ALA A 61 12.27 25.90 -7.45
N GLY A 62 13.32 25.76 -8.26
CA GLY A 62 13.65 26.76 -9.30
C GLY A 62 12.60 26.91 -10.39
N LYS A 63 11.77 25.89 -10.60
CA LYS A 63 10.66 25.89 -11.55
C LYS A 63 9.34 26.33 -10.93
N LEU A 64 9.34 26.62 -9.63
CA LEU A 64 8.16 27.04 -8.87
C LEU A 64 8.36 28.47 -8.37
N ALA A 65 7.30 29.28 -8.39
CA ALA A 65 7.28 30.65 -7.86
C ALA A 65 8.53 31.49 -8.30
N ASP A 66 8.89 31.40 -9.58
CA ASP A 66 10.06 32.10 -10.17
C ASP A 66 11.39 31.84 -9.43
N GLY A 67 11.51 30.69 -8.78
CA GLY A 67 12.72 30.30 -8.04
C GLY A 67 12.98 31.05 -6.73
N LYS A 68 12.07 31.89 -6.26
CA LYS A 68 12.21 32.73 -5.05
C LYS A 68 12.48 31.92 -3.77
N PHE A 69 12.07 30.65 -3.74
CA PHE A 69 12.14 29.83 -2.54
C PHE A 69 13.32 28.83 -2.52
N LYS A 70 14.21 28.85 -3.52
CA LYS A 70 15.39 27.95 -3.56
C LYS A 70 16.21 27.97 -2.26
N SER A 71 16.50 29.15 -1.74
CA SER A 71 17.29 29.32 -0.51
C SER A 71 16.57 28.73 0.71
N LEU A 72 15.25 28.92 0.80
CA LEU A 72 14.44 28.35 1.89
C LEU A 72 14.45 26.82 1.82
N ILE A 73 14.18 26.22 0.64
CA ILE A 73 14.20 24.78 0.43
C ILE A 73 15.57 24.21 0.83
N ASN A 74 16.67 24.80 0.35
CA ASN A 74 18.01 24.37 0.71
C ASN A 74 18.28 24.49 2.22
N ALA A 75 17.86 25.57 2.87
CA ALA A 75 18.07 25.79 4.30
C ALA A 75 17.32 24.76 5.13
N VAL A 76 16.05 24.49 4.83
CA VAL A 76 15.23 23.50 5.55
C VAL A 76 15.82 22.10 5.40
N LEU A 77 16.15 21.65 4.17
CA LEU A 77 16.67 20.32 3.95
C LEU A 77 18.07 20.11 4.54
N ARG A 78 18.94 21.14 4.50
CA ARG A 78 20.23 21.07 5.20
C ARG A 78 20.07 21.03 6.70
N GLN A 79 19.02 21.65 7.27
CA GLN A 79 18.72 21.52 8.69
C GLN A 79 18.28 20.11 9.05
N VAL A 80 17.45 19.45 8.22
CA VAL A 80 17.11 18.03 8.40
C VAL A 80 18.37 17.16 8.48
N ILE A 81 19.35 17.39 7.59
CA ILE A 81 20.60 16.65 7.58
C ILE A 81 21.43 16.92 8.85
N ARG A 82 21.54 18.18 9.30
CA ARG A 82 22.24 18.54 10.54
C ARG A 82 21.61 17.88 11.78
N GLU A 83 20.33 17.62 11.75
CA GLU A 83 19.58 16.90 12.79
C GLU A 83 19.58 15.37 12.57
N GLU A 84 20.58 14.88 11.82
CA GLU A 84 20.77 13.44 11.55
C GLU A 84 19.53 12.77 10.93
N CYS A 85 18.72 13.53 10.19
CA CYS A 85 17.46 13.06 9.59
C CYS A 85 16.47 12.49 10.63
N LYS A 86 16.52 12.97 11.89
CA LYS A 86 15.64 12.55 12.98
C LYS A 86 14.60 13.62 13.30
N LEU A 87 13.44 13.17 13.77
CA LEU A 87 12.40 14.08 14.24
C LEU A 87 12.76 14.62 15.64
N PRO A 88 12.77 15.95 15.84
CA PRO A 88 12.95 16.53 17.17
C PRO A 88 11.87 16.08 18.15
N LYS A 89 12.23 15.88 19.42
CA LYS A 89 11.28 15.44 20.46
C LYS A 89 10.06 16.35 20.59
N VAL A 90 10.22 17.66 20.36
CA VAL A 90 9.10 18.63 20.40
C VAL A 90 8.03 18.33 19.34
N VAL A 91 8.42 17.83 18.15
CA VAL A 91 7.47 17.43 17.11
C VAL A 91 6.64 16.22 17.55
N LEU A 92 7.25 15.27 18.27
CA LEU A 92 6.60 14.07 18.78
C LEU A 92 5.69 14.32 19.99
N GLN A 93 5.63 15.54 20.52
CA GLN A 93 4.63 15.95 21.52
C GLN A 93 3.26 16.19 20.90
N ASP A 94 3.21 16.56 19.62
CA ASP A 94 1.99 16.64 18.84
C ASP A 94 1.51 15.21 18.50
N THR A 95 0.27 14.89 18.85
CA THR A 95 -0.31 13.57 18.69
C THR A 95 -0.44 13.18 17.21
N GLU A 96 -0.83 14.10 16.34
CA GLU A 96 -0.93 13.88 14.90
C GLU A 96 0.44 13.62 14.27
N ALA A 97 1.46 14.37 14.69
CA ALA A 97 2.83 14.16 14.24
C ALA A 97 3.42 12.84 14.75
N LYS A 98 3.13 12.48 15.99
CA LYS A 98 3.61 11.23 16.60
C LYS A 98 3.05 9.99 15.94
N TYR A 99 1.76 10.00 15.63
CA TYR A 99 1.05 8.81 15.11
C TYR A 99 0.75 8.88 13.61
N ASN A 100 1.07 9.98 12.94
CA ASN A 100 0.79 10.21 11.51
C ASN A 100 -0.69 9.98 11.12
N LEU A 101 -1.58 10.27 12.05
CA LEU A 101 -3.03 10.13 11.88
C LEU A 101 -3.72 11.41 12.38
N PRO A 102 -4.84 11.81 11.79
CA PRO A 102 -5.59 12.97 12.27
C PRO A 102 -6.18 12.71 13.65
N GLN A 103 -6.27 13.74 14.48
CA GLN A 103 -6.71 13.65 15.87
C GLN A 103 -8.07 12.96 16.03
N TRP A 104 -9.04 13.28 15.16
CA TRP A 104 -10.38 12.67 15.21
C TRP A 104 -10.34 11.14 15.05
N TRP A 105 -9.41 10.63 14.24
CA TRP A 105 -9.25 9.19 14.03
C TRP A 105 -8.60 8.52 15.25
N ILE A 106 -7.60 9.18 15.82
CA ILE A 106 -6.94 8.71 17.06
C ILE A 106 -7.96 8.63 18.19
N ASP A 107 -8.82 9.66 18.35
CA ASP A 107 -9.83 9.70 19.40
C ASP A 107 -10.89 8.62 19.19
N LYS A 108 -11.30 8.38 17.95
CA LYS A 108 -12.20 7.28 17.61
C LYS A 108 -11.58 5.92 17.93
N LEU A 109 -10.32 5.68 17.57
CA LEU A 109 -9.65 4.43 17.90
C LEU A 109 -9.52 4.22 19.41
N LYS A 110 -9.23 5.26 20.18
CA LYS A 110 -9.17 5.18 21.65
C LYS A 110 -10.53 4.83 22.26
N ASN A 111 -11.61 5.38 21.72
CA ASN A 111 -12.95 5.11 22.18
C ASN A 111 -13.41 3.68 21.83
N ASP A 112 -13.25 3.28 20.58
CA ASP A 112 -13.78 2.01 20.07
C ASP A 112 -12.90 0.81 20.46
N TYR A 113 -11.58 1.04 20.60
CA TYR A 113 -10.59 0.00 20.89
C TYR A 113 -9.61 0.39 22.01
N PRO A 114 -10.07 0.71 23.23
CA PRO A 114 -9.25 1.31 24.30
C PRO A 114 -8.02 0.48 24.68
N LYS A 115 -8.08 -0.84 24.55
CA LYS A 115 -6.97 -1.75 24.84
C LYS A 115 -5.99 -1.94 23.68
N TYR A 116 -6.45 -1.75 22.44
CA TYR A 116 -5.70 -2.15 21.23
C TYR A 116 -5.31 -0.99 20.32
N TRP A 117 -5.80 0.22 20.58
CA TRP A 117 -5.60 1.36 19.66
C TRP A 117 -4.13 1.63 19.32
N HIS A 118 -3.21 1.46 20.27
CA HIS A 118 -1.77 1.61 20.01
C HIS A 118 -1.27 0.59 18.98
N ASN A 119 -1.71 -0.67 19.10
CA ASN A 119 -1.31 -1.74 18.17
C ASN A 119 -1.91 -1.49 16.78
N ILE A 120 -3.15 -1.01 16.71
CA ILE A 120 -3.82 -0.65 15.45
C ILE A 120 -3.05 0.50 14.76
N VAL A 121 -2.70 1.54 15.51
CA VAL A 121 -1.90 2.65 14.99
C VAL A 121 -0.52 2.17 14.54
N ALA A 122 0.18 1.38 15.35
CA ALA A 122 1.48 0.84 14.98
C ALA A 122 1.41 -0.01 13.69
N ALA A 123 0.41 -0.86 13.56
CA ALA A 123 0.20 -1.67 12.36
C ALA A 123 -0.09 -0.80 11.12
N SER A 124 -0.84 0.30 11.28
CA SER A 124 -1.16 1.21 10.17
C SER A 124 0.05 2.01 9.64
N GLN A 125 1.13 2.11 10.42
CA GLN A 125 2.37 2.75 10.00
C GLN A 125 3.25 1.84 9.13
N LEU A 126 2.99 0.53 9.14
CA LEU A 126 3.77 -0.42 8.37
C LEU A 126 3.25 -0.50 6.92
N PRO A 127 4.12 -0.82 5.95
CA PRO A 127 3.67 -1.22 4.64
C PRO A 127 2.72 -2.42 4.74
N PRO A 128 1.65 -2.48 3.93
CA PRO A 128 0.77 -3.64 3.95
C PRO A 128 1.55 -4.90 3.56
N PRO A 129 1.31 -6.03 4.24
CA PRO A 129 1.94 -7.28 3.87
C PRO A 129 1.49 -7.71 2.48
N LEU A 130 2.40 -8.30 1.69
CA LEU A 130 2.02 -8.93 0.44
C LEU A 130 1.46 -10.32 0.75
N THR A 131 0.15 -10.48 0.53
CA THR A 131 -0.56 -11.74 0.73
C THR A 131 -1.01 -12.29 -0.60
N LEU A 132 -0.80 -13.58 -0.77
CA LEU A 132 -1.15 -14.35 -1.95
C LEU A 132 -2.31 -15.28 -1.61
N ARG A 133 -3.15 -15.54 -2.60
CA ARG A 133 -4.15 -16.61 -2.59
C ARG A 133 -3.69 -17.68 -3.57
N VAL A 134 -3.50 -18.89 -3.07
CA VAL A 134 -3.18 -20.05 -3.90
C VAL A 134 -4.46 -20.61 -4.49
N ASN A 135 -4.48 -20.82 -5.80
CA ASN A 135 -5.61 -21.39 -6.50
C ASN A 135 -5.69 -22.90 -6.19
N ARG A 136 -6.69 -23.28 -5.40
CA ARG A 136 -6.87 -24.67 -4.96
C ARG A 136 -7.14 -25.67 -6.08
N ARG A 137 -7.49 -25.19 -7.30
CA ARG A 137 -7.63 -26.03 -8.49
C ARG A 137 -6.28 -26.52 -9.02
N HIS A 138 -5.18 -25.86 -8.61
CA HIS A 138 -3.81 -26.21 -9.03
C HIS A 138 -3.03 -26.92 -7.92
N MET A 139 -3.01 -26.36 -6.72
CA MET A 139 -2.25 -26.93 -5.58
C MET A 139 -2.75 -26.41 -4.23
N THR A 140 -2.20 -26.99 -3.15
CA THR A 140 -2.47 -26.53 -1.77
C THR A 140 -1.55 -25.35 -1.38
N GLY A 141 -1.92 -24.63 -0.32
CA GLY A 141 -1.08 -23.56 0.24
C GLY A 141 0.27 -24.08 0.71
N GLU A 142 0.32 -25.28 1.31
CA GLU A 142 1.56 -25.93 1.75
C GLU A 142 2.48 -26.25 0.57
N ALA A 143 1.93 -26.78 -0.53
CA ALA A 143 2.71 -27.07 -1.72
C ALA A 143 3.31 -25.80 -2.32
N TYR A 144 2.53 -24.70 -2.35
CA TYR A 144 3.04 -23.42 -2.83
C TYR A 144 4.09 -22.82 -1.88
N LEU A 145 3.91 -22.99 -0.56
CA LEU A 145 4.90 -22.57 0.42
C LEU A 145 6.25 -23.29 0.22
N ALA A 146 6.22 -24.59 -0.07
CA ALA A 146 7.42 -25.36 -0.39
C ALA A 146 8.10 -24.83 -1.67
N LEU A 147 7.31 -24.53 -2.72
CA LEU A 147 7.81 -23.96 -3.97
C LEU A 147 8.46 -22.58 -3.77
N LEU A 148 7.91 -21.74 -2.88
CA LEU A 148 8.53 -20.47 -2.51
C LEU A 148 9.87 -20.67 -1.77
N ALA A 149 9.93 -21.66 -0.86
CA ALA A 149 11.15 -21.97 -0.12
C ALA A 149 12.29 -22.46 -1.04
N GLU A 150 11.99 -23.22 -2.10
CA GLU A 150 12.97 -23.62 -3.12
C GLU A 150 13.57 -22.42 -3.87
N GLN A 151 12.86 -21.30 -3.93
CA GLN A 151 13.31 -20.04 -4.53
C GLN A 151 13.81 -19.03 -3.50
N GLU A 152 14.08 -19.47 -2.26
CA GLU A 152 14.56 -18.61 -1.16
C GLU A 152 13.61 -17.45 -0.80
N ILE A 153 12.31 -17.59 -1.12
CA ILE A 153 11.28 -16.61 -0.79
C ILE A 153 10.65 -16.99 0.55
N GLU A 154 10.97 -16.25 1.61
CA GLU A 154 10.40 -16.48 2.94
C GLU A 154 8.92 -16.11 3.00
N ALA A 155 8.09 -17.05 3.44
CA ALA A 155 6.65 -16.89 3.54
C ALA A 155 6.06 -17.71 4.70
N SER A 156 4.80 -17.46 5.03
CA SER A 156 4.03 -18.20 6.04
C SER A 156 2.58 -18.38 5.61
N LEU A 157 1.96 -19.49 6.02
CA LEU A 157 0.53 -19.70 5.84
C LEU A 157 -0.27 -18.83 6.82
N LEU A 158 -1.39 -18.27 6.34
CA LEU A 158 -2.42 -17.62 7.14
C LEU A 158 -3.72 -18.44 7.20
N GLY A 159 -3.86 -19.42 6.35
CA GLY A 159 -5.00 -20.32 6.18
C GLY A 159 -4.69 -21.33 5.08
N GLU A 160 -5.66 -22.17 4.70
CA GLU A 160 -5.44 -23.26 3.76
C GLU A 160 -4.83 -22.84 2.42
N GLN A 161 -5.17 -21.62 1.95
CA GLN A 161 -4.75 -21.11 0.63
C GLN A 161 -4.11 -19.73 0.70
N ALA A 162 -4.03 -19.14 1.90
CA ALA A 162 -3.47 -17.80 2.07
C ALA A 162 -2.00 -17.88 2.50
N VAL A 163 -1.13 -17.30 1.68
CA VAL A 163 0.31 -17.25 1.93
C VAL A 163 0.73 -15.80 2.07
N ARG A 164 1.36 -15.44 3.18
CA ARG A 164 1.92 -14.11 3.43
C ARG A 164 3.42 -14.14 3.23
N LEU A 165 3.91 -13.30 2.33
CA LEU A 165 5.34 -13.12 2.14
C LEU A 165 5.95 -12.28 3.28
N LYS A 166 7.14 -12.62 3.72
CA LYS A 166 7.89 -11.84 4.71
C LYS A 166 8.36 -10.50 4.15
N GLN A 167 8.74 -10.50 2.87
CA GLN A 167 9.11 -9.31 2.12
C GLN A 167 8.29 -9.22 0.83
N ALA A 168 7.83 -8.00 0.50
CA ALA A 168 7.14 -7.77 -0.75
C ALA A 168 8.10 -7.95 -1.94
N THR A 169 7.62 -8.62 -2.98
CA THR A 169 8.34 -8.79 -4.24
C THR A 169 7.44 -8.45 -5.43
N SER A 170 8.04 -8.30 -6.61
CA SER A 170 7.25 -8.16 -7.84
C SER A 170 6.56 -9.48 -8.19
N VAL A 171 5.35 -9.39 -8.75
CA VAL A 171 4.59 -10.58 -9.19
C VAL A 171 5.32 -11.40 -10.24
N VAL A 172 6.21 -10.80 -11.02
CA VAL A 172 7.04 -11.51 -12.02
C VAL A 172 8.07 -12.45 -11.38
N ASN A 173 8.37 -12.25 -10.09
CA ASN A 173 9.28 -13.10 -9.33
C ASN A 173 8.54 -14.21 -8.57
N LEU A 174 7.20 -14.24 -8.65
CA LEU A 174 6.41 -15.27 -7.98
C LEU A 174 6.32 -16.51 -8.89
N PRO A 175 6.71 -17.70 -8.40
CA PRO A 175 6.63 -18.91 -9.21
C PRO A 175 5.19 -19.16 -9.67
N GLN A 176 5.06 -19.50 -10.94
CA GLN A 176 3.79 -19.89 -11.59
C GLN A 176 2.66 -18.85 -11.46
N PHE A 177 3.01 -17.56 -11.33
CA PHE A 177 1.99 -16.49 -11.31
C PHE A 177 1.28 -16.37 -12.66
N SER A 178 2.02 -16.45 -13.76
CA SER A 178 1.47 -16.40 -15.14
C SER A 178 0.53 -17.56 -15.46
N GLU A 179 0.76 -18.72 -14.84
CA GLU A 179 -0.05 -19.92 -15.01
C GLU A 179 -1.34 -19.95 -14.15
N GLY A 180 -1.61 -18.86 -13.43
CA GLY A 180 -2.83 -18.76 -12.62
C GLY A 180 -2.82 -19.55 -11.32
N VAL A 181 -1.66 -20.07 -10.91
CA VAL A 181 -1.51 -20.83 -9.65
C VAL A 181 -1.71 -19.96 -8.42
N VAL A 182 -1.41 -18.67 -8.53
CA VAL A 182 -1.50 -17.73 -7.40
C VAL A 182 -2.00 -16.36 -7.84
N SER A 183 -2.71 -15.68 -6.95
CA SER A 183 -3.18 -14.30 -7.11
C SER A 183 -2.78 -13.45 -5.92
N VAL A 184 -2.49 -12.17 -6.16
CA VAL A 184 -2.30 -11.19 -5.07
C VAL A 184 -3.68 -10.80 -4.55
N GLN A 185 -3.95 -11.11 -3.29
CA GLN A 185 -5.19 -10.70 -2.62
C GLN A 185 -4.96 -10.63 -1.11
N ASP A 186 -5.40 -9.53 -0.50
CA ASP A 186 -5.36 -9.35 0.94
C ASP A 186 -6.14 -10.46 1.67
N TRP A 187 -5.64 -10.87 2.85
CA TRP A 187 -6.24 -11.94 3.64
C TRP A 187 -7.71 -11.67 4.01
N GLY A 188 -8.02 -10.44 4.42
CA GLY A 188 -9.39 -10.04 4.71
C GLY A 188 -10.31 -10.12 3.48
N ALA A 189 -9.79 -9.75 2.30
CA ALA A 189 -10.54 -9.83 1.04
C ALA A 189 -10.79 -11.29 0.59
N GLN A 190 -9.93 -12.24 0.97
CA GLN A 190 -10.14 -13.66 0.69
C GLN A 190 -11.32 -14.22 1.48
N GLN A 191 -11.66 -13.67 2.66
CA GLN A 191 -12.77 -14.14 3.47
C GLN A 191 -14.13 -13.99 2.78
N ALA A 192 -14.27 -13.03 1.87
CA ALA A 192 -15.55 -12.78 1.20
C ALA A 192 -16.05 -14.01 0.41
N ALA A 193 -15.20 -14.66 -0.37
CA ALA A 193 -15.57 -15.84 -1.15
C ALA A 193 -15.76 -17.09 -0.24
N LEU A 194 -14.95 -17.21 0.81
CA LEU A 194 -15.09 -18.30 1.78
C LEU A 194 -16.42 -18.20 2.57
N LEU A 195 -16.80 -16.98 2.98
CA LEU A 195 -18.09 -16.73 3.67
C LEU A 195 -19.28 -16.89 2.74
N LEU A 196 -19.13 -16.55 1.45
CA LEU A 196 -20.16 -16.80 0.44
C LEU A 196 -20.42 -18.31 0.29
N ASN A 197 -19.37 -19.14 0.44
CA ASN A 197 -19.42 -20.60 0.33
C ASN A 197 -20.16 -21.08 -0.94
N PRO A 198 -19.73 -20.67 -2.14
CA PRO A 198 -20.46 -20.93 -3.38
C PRO A 198 -20.55 -22.43 -3.63
N GLN A 199 -21.74 -22.89 -4.10
CA GLN A 199 -21.99 -24.27 -4.47
C GLN A 199 -22.06 -24.42 -5.99
N ALA A 200 -21.71 -25.61 -6.48
CA ALA A 200 -21.76 -25.87 -7.93
C ALA A 200 -23.15 -25.58 -8.52
N SER A 201 -23.17 -25.00 -9.71
CA SER A 201 -24.36 -24.61 -10.47
C SER A 201 -25.18 -23.44 -9.89
N GLU A 202 -24.72 -22.81 -8.81
CA GLU A 202 -25.33 -21.57 -8.31
C GLU A 202 -25.12 -20.42 -9.29
N ARG A 203 -26.08 -19.48 -9.28
CA ARG A 203 -25.96 -18.20 -9.98
C ARG A 203 -25.43 -17.15 -9.03
N VAL A 204 -24.25 -16.62 -9.31
CA VAL A 204 -23.55 -15.65 -8.45
C VAL A 204 -23.36 -14.33 -9.17
N LEU A 205 -23.60 -13.21 -8.47
CA LEU A 205 -23.35 -11.87 -8.95
C LEU A 205 -22.20 -11.25 -8.15
N ASP A 206 -21.14 -10.82 -8.86
CA ASP A 206 -20.12 -9.89 -8.33
C ASP A 206 -20.39 -8.49 -8.89
N ALA A 207 -21.07 -7.65 -8.11
CA ALA A 207 -21.59 -6.35 -8.56
C ALA A 207 -20.55 -5.21 -8.57
N CYS A 208 -19.34 -5.43 -8.02
CA CYS A 208 -18.21 -4.50 -8.04
C CYS A 208 -16.94 -5.29 -8.28
N ALA A 209 -16.85 -5.92 -9.46
CA ALA A 209 -15.93 -7.02 -9.71
C ALA A 209 -14.46 -6.60 -9.84
N ALA A 210 -14.21 -5.43 -10.41
CA ALA A 210 -12.84 -5.04 -10.74
C ALA A 210 -11.93 -4.85 -9.51
N PRO A 211 -10.71 -5.35 -9.59
CA PRO A 211 -10.00 -5.94 -10.74
C PRO A 211 -10.17 -7.46 -10.91
N GLY A 212 -11.16 -8.10 -10.30
CA GLY A 212 -11.44 -9.52 -10.48
C GLY A 212 -10.90 -10.46 -9.38
N GLY A 213 -10.37 -9.91 -8.30
CA GLY A 213 -9.80 -10.74 -7.23
C GLY A 213 -10.82 -11.63 -6.51
N LYS A 214 -12.02 -11.10 -6.21
CA LYS A 214 -13.13 -11.90 -5.62
C LYS A 214 -13.82 -12.77 -6.66
N THR A 215 -14.04 -12.25 -7.87
CA THR A 215 -14.53 -13.00 -9.03
C THR A 215 -13.73 -14.28 -9.24
N GLY A 216 -12.39 -14.17 -9.38
CA GLY A 216 -11.51 -15.31 -9.53
C GLY A 216 -11.59 -16.26 -8.35
N HIS A 217 -11.60 -15.76 -7.11
CA HIS A 217 -11.67 -16.60 -5.92
C HIS A 217 -12.97 -17.43 -5.86
N ILE A 218 -14.12 -16.83 -6.17
CA ILE A 218 -15.40 -17.54 -6.23
C ILE A 218 -15.34 -18.69 -7.25
N LEU A 219 -14.79 -18.41 -8.44
CA LEU A 219 -14.64 -19.41 -9.51
C LEU A 219 -13.62 -20.50 -9.17
N GLU A 220 -12.58 -20.18 -8.38
CA GLU A 220 -11.64 -21.19 -7.87
C GLU A 220 -12.31 -22.15 -6.86
N LEU A 221 -13.31 -21.66 -6.12
CA LEU A 221 -14.00 -22.43 -5.08
C LEU A 221 -15.05 -23.41 -5.65
N ALA A 222 -15.82 -22.99 -6.66
CA ALA A 222 -16.89 -23.81 -7.22
C ALA A 222 -17.18 -23.45 -8.71
N ASP A 223 -17.75 -24.41 -9.43
CA ASP A 223 -18.25 -24.19 -10.79
C ASP A 223 -19.64 -23.53 -10.76
N VAL A 224 -19.65 -22.21 -10.71
CA VAL A 224 -20.85 -21.37 -10.64
C VAL A 224 -21.13 -20.65 -11.96
N ASP A 225 -22.38 -20.28 -12.20
CA ASP A 225 -22.77 -19.33 -13.25
C ASP A 225 -22.55 -17.91 -12.73
N LEU A 226 -21.34 -17.36 -12.92
CA LEU A 226 -20.96 -16.06 -12.37
C LEU A 226 -21.14 -14.94 -13.40
N LEU A 227 -21.86 -13.89 -12.99
CA LEU A 227 -21.94 -12.61 -13.67
C LEU A 227 -21.11 -11.57 -12.89
N ALA A 228 -20.10 -11.00 -13.52
CA ALA A 228 -19.27 -9.94 -12.95
C ALA A 228 -19.59 -8.59 -13.60
N LEU A 229 -19.95 -7.60 -12.79
CA LEU A 229 -20.28 -6.24 -13.21
C LEU A 229 -19.27 -5.23 -12.66
N ASP A 230 -18.94 -4.23 -13.46
CA ASP A 230 -18.24 -3.01 -12.96
C ASP A 230 -18.67 -1.81 -13.80
N VAL A 231 -18.87 -0.67 -13.15
CA VAL A 231 -19.27 0.59 -13.80
C VAL A 231 -18.22 1.13 -14.78
N ASP A 232 -16.96 0.78 -14.59
CA ASP A 232 -15.82 1.23 -15.41
C ASP A 232 -15.38 0.11 -16.37
N ALA A 233 -15.69 0.29 -17.66
CA ALA A 233 -15.29 -0.66 -18.71
C ALA A 233 -13.76 -0.88 -18.81
N LYS A 234 -12.91 0.11 -18.41
CA LYS A 234 -11.45 -0.09 -18.37
C LYS A 234 -11.04 -0.98 -17.21
N ARG A 235 -11.71 -0.86 -16.09
CA ARG A 235 -11.49 -1.75 -14.95
C ARG A 235 -12.03 -3.15 -15.20
N LEU A 236 -13.18 -3.27 -15.89
CA LEU A 236 -13.75 -4.56 -16.27
C LEU A 236 -12.82 -5.38 -17.18
N ARG A 237 -12.05 -4.72 -18.06
CA ARG A 237 -11.01 -5.41 -18.85
C ARG A 237 -9.97 -6.12 -17.97
N ARG A 238 -9.62 -5.55 -16.80
CA ARG A 238 -8.73 -6.23 -15.85
C ARG A 238 -9.35 -7.48 -15.22
N VAL A 239 -10.67 -7.50 -15.07
CA VAL A 239 -11.38 -8.71 -14.65
C VAL A 239 -11.22 -9.79 -15.73
N ALA A 240 -11.43 -9.44 -17.02
CA ALA A 240 -11.24 -10.35 -18.13
C ALA A 240 -9.81 -10.94 -18.15
N GLU A 241 -8.80 -10.09 -18.11
CA GLU A 241 -7.38 -10.49 -18.07
C GLU A 241 -7.08 -11.44 -16.90
N ASN A 242 -7.64 -11.16 -15.71
CA ASN A 242 -7.43 -12.01 -14.54
C ASN A 242 -8.13 -13.36 -14.65
N VAL A 243 -9.39 -13.42 -15.09
CA VAL A 243 -10.10 -14.70 -15.24
C VAL A 243 -9.52 -15.53 -16.38
N GLU A 244 -9.04 -14.90 -17.45
CA GLU A 244 -8.32 -15.57 -18.54
C GLU A 244 -7.00 -16.18 -18.03
N ARG A 245 -6.20 -15.43 -17.29
CA ARG A 245 -4.96 -15.92 -16.65
C ARG A 245 -5.22 -17.10 -15.72
N LEU A 246 -6.34 -17.09 -15.01
CA LEU A 246 -6.75 -18.18 -14.11
C LEU A 246 -7.36 -19.38 -14.87
N GLY A 247 -7.62 -19.26 -16.17
CA GLY A 247 -8.30 -20.29 -16.96
C GLY A 247 -9.75 -20.53 -16.53
N LEU A 248 -10.43 -19.50 -16.00
CA LEU A 248 -11.76 -19.63 -15.41
C LEU A 248 -12.81 -18.85 -16.22
N PRO A 249 -14.01 -19.45 -16.50
CA PRO A 249 -15.06 -18.76 -17.24
C PRO A 249 -15.83 -17.78 -16.35
N ALA A 250 -16.10 -16.56 -16.86
CA ALA A 250 -17.00 -15.59 -16.25
C ALA A 250 -17.78 -14.82 -17.31
N ARG A 251 -19.02 -14.43 -17.01
CA ARG A 251 -19.77 -13.46 -17.82
C ARG A 251 -19.45 -12.07 -17.29
N LEU A 252 -19.06 -11.14 -18.17
CA LEU A 252 -18.66 -9.78 -17.83
C LEU A 252 -19.65 -8.77 -18.44
N GLN A 253 -20.08 -7.81 -17.67
CA GLN A 253 -21.01 -6.77 -18.12
C GLN A 253 -20.76 -5.42 -17.47
#